data_2df8752cde14e4903497ee9fbf9f25fd
#
_entry.id   2df8752cde14e4903497ee9fbf9f25fd
#
_cell.length_a   1.000
_cell.length_b   1.000
_cell.length_c   1.000
_cell.angle_alpha   90.00
_cell.angle_beta   90.00
_cell.angle_gamma   90.00
#
_symmetry.space_group_name_H-M   'P 1'
#
loop_
_entity.id
_entity.type
_entity.pdbx_description
1 polymer ?
#
loop_
_entity_poly.entity_id
_entity_poly.type
_entity_poly.pdbx_seq_one_letter_code
_entity_poly.pdbx_strand_id
1 'polypeptide(L)'
;MKTFAYTTRYKTLPGDLHTPVSTYLKVRDLFPQSILLESSDYHGVENNRSFIGLNPIASFSVNHGIVTTVFPDKSREERPLTPDFQVEDAFQYFLRQFQVEGEYARYGGVYGYTTFNAVRYFEQIPVKDSSDPKNDAPEILYILYKYLIVFNDFQSEMVLVELQGNDEPSHIDEVEKAVLNRNYTTYAFRATGDTTSTLTDEEHKTNIRKGIDHCKRGDVFQIVLSRRFIQRYEGDDFTLYRALRSINPSPYLFYFDFGGFRIFGSSPETHCKIEAGKATIDPIAGTTRRSGDKKTDAALTEALLADPKENAEHMMLVDLARNDLSRNCHDTHVEFYKQPQYYSHVIHLVSRVSGTLDKEADPIKTFIDTFPAGTLSGAPKVKAMQLISEIEPHNRGAYGGCIGFIGLNGDLNQAITIRTFVSRNNELWFQAGGGIVAKSDENNELQEVNNKLGALKKAILLAEKI
;
A
#
# COMPACT_ATOMS: atom_id res chain seq x y z
N MET A 1 11.41 -26.28 15.44
CA MET A 1 10.68 -25.36 14.57
C MET A 1 9.34 -26.04 14.27
N LYS A 2 8.22 -25.36 14.53
CA LYS A 2 6.89 -25.89 14.15
C LYS A 2 6.77 -25.80 12.63
N THR A 3 6.05 -26.73 12.02
CA THR A 3 5.74 -26.69 10.60
C THR A 3 4.23 -26.84 10.42
N PHE A 4 3.61 -25.86 9.79
CA PHE A 4 2.19 -25.86 9.43
C PHE A 4 2.09 -26.12 7.93
N ALA A 5 1.69 -27.33 7.58
CA ALA A 5 1.55 -27.78 6.19
C ALA A 5 0.09 -27.71 5.75
N TYR A 6 -0.11 -27.12 4.58
CA TYR A 6 -1.41 -26.96 3.95
C TYR A 6 -1.39 -27.45 2.51
N THR A 7 -2.50 -28.04 2.10
CA THR A 7 -2.78 -28.32 0.69
C THR A 7 -3.90 -27.37 0.23
N THR A 8 -3.76 -26.77 -0.94
CA THR A 8 -4.82 -25.93 -1.48
C THR A 8 -5.97 -26.78 -1.99
N ARG A 9 -7.16 -26.53 -1.46
CA ARG A 9 -8.42 -27.01 -2.02
C ARG A 9 -9.10 -25.86 -2.71
N TYR A 10 -9.73 -26.08 -3.87
CA TYR A 10 -10.32 -24.98 -4.61
C TYR A 10 -11.63 -25.36 -5.29
N LYS A 11 -12.42 -24.35 -5.62
CA LYS A 11 -13.59 -24.43 -6.47
C LYS A 11 -13.59 -23.27 -7.46
N THR A 12 -13.81 -23.59 -8.71
CA THR A 12 -13.95 -22.59 -9.78
C THR A 12 -15.42 -22.31 -10.03
N LEU A 13 -15.77 -21.03 -10.05
CA LEU A 13 -17.12 -20.54 -10.27
C LEU A 13 -17.12 -19.50 -11.43
N PRO A 14 -18.22 -19.41 -12.21
CA PRO A 14 -18.36 -18.28 -13.14
C PRO A 14 -18.30 -16.94 -12.40
N GLY A 15 -17.45 -16.02 -12.87
CA GLY A 15 -17.26 -14.69 -12.27
C GLY A 15 -18.13 -13.59 -12.87
N ASP A 16 -18.86 -13.88 -13.94
CA ASP A 16 -19.62 -12.92 -14.75
C ASP A 16 -20.76 -12.21 -13.99
N LEU A 17 -21.33 -12.84 -12.97
CA LEU A 17 -22.37 -12.27 -12.08
C LEU A 17 -21.84 -11.78 -10.73
N HIS A 18 -20.52 -11.79 -10.54
CA HIS A 18 -19.87 -11.46 -9.28
C HIS A 18 -18.83 -10.37 -9.49
N THR A 19 -18.89 -9.32 -8.68
CA THR A 19 -17.81 -8.34 -8.61
C THR A 19 -17.06 -8.49 -7.28
N PRO A 20 -15.79 -8.11 -7.19
CA PRO A 20 -15.06 -8.15 -5.91
C PRO A 20 -15.81 -7.41 -4.80
N VAL A 21 -16.35 -6.22 -5.09
CA VAL A 21 -17.12 -5.40 -4.12
C VAL A 21 -18.41 -6.11 -3.68
N SER A 22 -19.22 -6.62 -4.63
CA SER A 22 -20.47 -7.29 -4.26
C SER A 22 -20.21 -8.58 -3.46
N THR A 23 -19.17 -9.30 -3.81
CA THR A 23 -18.76 -10.52 -3.08
C THR A 23 -18.25 -10.18 -1.69
N TYR A 24 -17.42 -9.14 -1.55
CA TYR A 24 -16.96 -8.68 -0.25
C TYR A 24 -18.12 -8.28 0.68
N LEU A 25 -19.12 -7.57 0.17
CA LEU A 25 -20.34 -7.23 0.92
C LEU A 25 -21.12 -8.45 1.43
N LYS A 26 -21.07 -9.58 0.73
CA LYS A 26 -21.73 -10.83 1.13
C LYS A 26 -21.00 -11.56 2.26
N VAL A 27 -19.67 -11.42 2.31
CA VAL A 27 -18.83 -12.24 3.19
C VAL A 27 -18.27 -11.48 4.39
N ARG A 28 -18.11 -10.18 4.33
CA ARG A 28 -17.43 -9.39 5.38
C ARG A 28 -18.10 -9.46 6.76
N ASP A 29 -19.44 -9.52 6.81
CA ASP A 29 -20.18 -9.59 8.07
C ASP A 29 -20.15 -11.00 8.68
N LEU A 30 -19.86 -12.02 7.86
CA LEU A 30 -19.69 -13.41 8.28
C LEU A 30 -18.24 -13.73 8.68
N PHE A 31 -17.28 -13.03 8.07
CA PHE A 31 -15.85 -13.23 8.27
C PHE A 31 -15.20 -11.89 8.69
N PRO A 32 -15.17 -11.57 10.00
CA PRO A 32 -14.50 -10.37 10.49
C PRO A 32 -13.00 -10.41 10.18
N GLN A 33 -12.37 -9.25 10.14
CA GLN A 33 -10.96 -9.08 9.77
C GLN A 33 -10.65 -9.60 8.35
N SER A 34 -11.57 -9.41 7.44
CA SER A 34 -11.40 -9.73 6.03
C SER A 34 -10.76 -8.59 5.25
N ILE A 35 -10.20 -8.93 4.10
CA ILE A 35 -9.56 -7.95 3.23
C ILE A 35 -10.09 -8.04 1.80
N LEU A 36 -10.03 -6.91 1.11
CA LEU A 36 -10.27 -6.79 -0.33
C LEU A 36 -9.08 -6.09 -0.97
N LEU A 37 -8.49 -6.72 -1.98
CA LEU A 37 -7.49 -6.17 -2.87
C LEU A 37 -8.01 -6.25 -4.29
N GLU A 38 -8.10 -5.12 -4.98
CA GLU A 38 -8.48 -5.09 -6.40
C GLU A 38 -7.33 -4.52 -7.23
N SER A 39 -7.14 -5.04 -8.42
CA SER A 39 -6.26 -4.45 -9.41
C SER A 39 -7.10 -3.89 -10.56
N SER A 40 -6.84 -2.64 -10.93
CA SER A 40 -7.46 -2.01 -12.10
C SER A 40 -6.40 -1.55 -13.09
N ASP A 41 -5.33 -2.34 -13.27
CA ASP A 41 -4.28 -2.04 -14.23
C ASP A 41 -4.79 -2.25 -15.65
N TYR A 42 -4.91 -1.16 -16.40
CA TYR A 42 -5.36 -1.17 -17.79
C TYR A 42 -4.29 -1.66 -18.78
N HIS A 43 -3.04 -1.83 -18.34
CA HIS A 43 -1.91 -2.19 -19.20
C HIS A 43 -1.48 -3.66 -19.09
N GLY A 44 -1.96 -4.38 -18.09
CA GLY A 44 -1.65 -5.78 -17.82
C GLY A 44 -2.88 -6.67 -17.72
N VAL A 45 -3.80 -6.58 -18.68
CA VAL A 45 -5.14 -7.20 -18.64
C VAL A 45 -5.11 -8.68 -18.28
N GLU A 46 -4.12 -9.43 -18.74
CA GLU A 46 -4.01 -10.89 -18.49
C GLU A 46 -3.66 -11.26 -17.06
N ASN A 47 -3.01 -10.36 -16.32
CA ASN A 47 -2.53 -10.59 -14.95
C ASN A 47 -3.33 -9.85 -13.88
N ASN A 48 -4.39 -9.16 -14.25
CA ASN A 48 -5.26 -8.48 -13.32
C ASN A 48 -6.01 -9.49 -12.45
N ARG A 49 -5.73 -9.46 -11.15
CA ARG A 49 -6.36 -10.33 -10.15
C ARG A 49 -6.85 -9.47 -8.99
N SER A 50 -8.07 -9.76 -8.55
CA SER A 50 -8.59 -9.23 -7.30
C SER A 50 -8.69 -10.34 -6.28
N PHE A 51 -8.47 -10.01 -5.00
CA PHE A 51 -8.41 -10.98 -3.91
C PHE A 51 -9.31 -10.55 -2.76
N ILE A 52 -10.01 -11.52 -2.17
CA ILE A 52 -10.66 -11.37 -0.88
C ILE A 52 -10.04 -12.41 0.06
N GLY A 53 -9.49 -11.97 1.19
CA GLY A 53 -8.96 -12.84 2.23
C GLY A 53 -9.94 -12.95 3.39
N LEU A 54 -10.23 -14.18 3.83
CA LEU A 54 -11.20 -14.48 4.87
C LEU A 54 -10.61 -15.42 5.92
N ASN A 55 -11.03 -15.25 7.15
CA ASN A 55 -10.66 -16.09 8.29
C ASN A 55 -9.15 -16.09 8.57
N PRO A 56 -8.63 -15.10 9.32
CA PRO A 56 -7.23 -15.06 9.75
C PRO A 56 -6.85 -16.31 10.55
N ILE A 57 -5.74 -16.97 10.17
CA ILE A 57 -5.22 -18.16 10.85
C ILE A 57 -3.86 -17.96 11.48
N ALA A 58 -3.09 -16.98 11.01
CA ALA A 58 -1.82 -16.62 11.59
C ALA A 58 -1.53 -15.15 11.36
N SER A 59 -0.71 -14.54 12.21
CA SER A 59 -0.29 -13.16 12.04
C SER A 59 1.13 -12.91 12.53
N PHE A 60 1.79 -11.97 11.86
CA PHE A 60 3.07 -11.38 12.25
C PHE A 60 2.88 -9.89 12.47
N SER A 61 3.28 -9.38 13.61
CA SER A 61 3.22 -7.94 13.88
C SER A 61 4.46 -7.46 14.61
N VAL A 62 4.78 -6.18 14.38
CA VAL A 62 5.82 -5.46 15.14
C VAL A 62 5.19 -4.18 15.68
N ASN A 63 5.33 -3.96 16.96
CA ASN A 63 4.87 -2.75 17.63
C ASN A 63 5.83 -2.36 18.76
N HIS A 64 6.31 -1.12 18.77
CA HIS A 64 7.25 -0.61 19.77
C HIS A 64 8.46 -1.54 19.99
N GLY A 65 9.02 -2.09 18.92
CA GLY A 65 10.18 -2.98 18.97
C GLY A 65 9.89 -4.40 19.47
N ILE A 66 8.63 -4.76 19.64
CA ILE A 66 8.22 -6.11 20.03
C ILE A 66 7.60 -6.80 18.82
N VAL A 67 8.18 -7.94 18.44
CA VAL A 67 7.59 -8.87 17.47
C VAL A 67 6.57 -9.72 18.19
N THR A 68 5.36 -9.79 17.66
CA THR A 68 4.32 -10.71 18.10
C THR A 68 3.91 -11.61 16.93
N THR A 69 3.98 -12.92 17.11
CA THR A 69 3.50 -13.91 16.16
C THR A 69 2.36 -14.73 16.75
N VAL A 70 1.33 -14.93 15.97
CA VAL A 70 0.21 -15.82 16.31
C VAL A 70 0.15 -16.92 15.27
N PHE A 71 0.10 -18.17 15.71
CA PHE A 71 0.11 -19.35 14.83
C PHE A 71 -1.27 -20.02 14.74
N PRO A 72 -1.47 -20.91 13.76
CA PRO A 72 -2.75 -21.62 13.56
C PRO A 72 -3.22 -22.43 14.77
N ASP A 73 -2.30 -22.95 15.56
CA ASP A 73 -2.57 -23.65 16.82
C ASP A 73 -2.91 -22.71 17.99
N LYS A 74 -3.12 -21.40 17.68
CA LYS A 74 -3.38 -20.32 18.63
C LYS A 74 -2.23 -20.02 19.60
N SER A 75 -1.07 -20.63 19.43
CA SER A 75 0.12 -20.24 20.17
C SER A 75 0.55 -18.83 19.79
N ARG A 76 1.00 -18.07 20.79
CA ARG A 76 1.47 -16.71 20.63
C ARG A 76 2.90 -16.62 21.17
N GLU A 77 3.77 -16.01 20.40
CA GLU A 77 5.13 -15.72 20.78
C GLU A 77 5.37 -14.21 20.75
N GLU A 78 6.03 -13.70 21.76
CA GLU A 78 6.47 -12.31 21.83
C GLU A 78 7.97 -12.26 22.04
N ARG A 79 8.66 -11.47 21.22
CA ARG A 79 10.10 -11.32 21.30
C ARG A 79 10.52 -9.88 20.99
N PRO A 80 11.34 -9.24 21.85
CA PRO A 80 11.88 -7.93 21.54
C PRO A 80 12.90 -8.02 20.40
N LEU A 81 12.93 -7.01 19.54
CA LEU A 81 13.97 -6.80 18.55
C LEU A 81 15.29 -6.45 19.27
N THR A 82 16.37 -6.99 18.78
CA THR A 82 17.73 -6.76 19.27
C THR A 82 18.69 -6.65 18.09
N PRO A 83 19.94 -6.17 18.27
CA PRO A 83 20.93 -6.16 17.20
C PRO A 83 21.15 -7.53 16.54
N ASP A 84 20.99 -8.62 17.29
CA ASP A 84 21.17 -10.01 16.82
C ASP A 84 19.86 -10.67 16.38
N PHE A 85 18.74 -9.97 16.42
CA PHE A 85 17.43 -10.46 16.01
C PHE A 85 16.59 -9.29 15.50
N GLN A 86 16.67 -9.05 14.20
CA GLN A 86 16.01 -7.96 13.51
C GLN A 86 14.66 -8.37 12.92
N VAL A 87 13.93 -7.42 12.36
CA VAL A 87 12.62 -7.68 11.72
C VAL A 87 12.76 -8.68 10.58
N GLU A 88 13.82 -8.58 9.78
CA GLU A 88 14.10 -9.51 8.69
C GLU A 88 14.15 -10.96 9.20
N ASP A 89 14.98 -11.21 10.23
CA ASP A 89 15.13 -12.55 10.82
C ASP A 89 13.80 -13.08 11.38
N ALA A 90 13.07 -12.20 12.09
CA ALA A 90 11.78 -12.55 12.70
C ALA A 90 10.73 -12.88 11.65
N PHE A 91 10.67 -12.12 10.56
CA PHE A 91 9.69 -12.32 9.52
C PHE A 91 9.98 -13.58 8.70
N GLN A 92 11.25 -13.80 8.34
CA GLN A 92 11.68 -15.03 7.68
C GLN A 92 11.40 -16.26 8.57
N TYR A 93 11.72 -16.17 9.88
CA TYR A 93 11.41 -17.23 10.83
C TYR A 93 9.92 -17.57 10.85
N PHE A 94 9.07 -16.55 10.85
CA PHE A 94 7.61 -16.72 10.79
C PHE A 94 7.17 -17.40 9.49
N LEU A 95 7.59 -16.87 8.32
CA LEU A 95 7.17 -17.39 7.01
C LEU A 95 7.63 -18.85 6.77
N ARG A 96 8.84 -19.20 7.19
CA ARG A 96 9.40 -20.56 7.02
C ARG A 96 8.67 -21.66 7.80
N GLN A 97 7.75 -21.29 8.70
CA GLN A 97 6.93 -22.27 9.41
C GLN A 97 5.72 -22.73 8.61
N PHE A 98 5.44 -22.10 7.47
CA PHE A 98 4.30 -22.43 6.61
C PHE A 98 4.78 -23.10 5.32
N GLN A 99 4.12 -24.20 4.97
CA GLN A 99 4.29 -24.88 3.70
C GLN A 99 2.93 -25.01 3.03
N VAL A 100 2.81 -24.54 1.78
CA VAL A 100 1.57 -24.60 1.01
C VAL A 100 1.86 -25.25 -0.33
N GLU A 101 1.11 -26.31 -0.63
CA GLU A 101 1.22 -27.07 -1.86
C GLU A 101 -0.11 -27.08 -2.62
N GLY A 102 -0.07 -27.36 -3.93
CA GLY A 102 -1.25 -27.49 -4.78
C GLY A 102 -1.32 -26.44 -5.87
N GLU A 103 -2.39 -26.46 -6.65
CA GLU A 103 -2.53 -25.67 -7.90
C GLU A 103 -2.50 -24.17 -7.66
N TYR A 104 -3.10 -23.68 -6.57
CA TYR A 104 -3.18 -22.26 -6.21
C TYR A 104 -2.21 -21.87 -5.09
N ALA A 105 -1.20 -22.70 -4.80
CA ALA A 105 -0.21 -22.44 -3.75
C ALA A 105 0.51 -21.12 -3.88
N ARG A 106 0.67 -20.59 -5.10
CA ARG A 106 1.28 -19.27 -5.37
C ARG A 106 0.57 -18.09 -4.70
N TYR A 107 -0.71 -18.25 -4.33
CA TYR A 107 -1.46 -17.22 -3.60
C TYR A 107 -1.39 -17.42 -2.08
N GLY A 108 -0.79 -18.51 -1.63
CA GLY A 108 -0.46 -18.74 -0.22
C GLY A 108 0.59 -17.73 0.23
N GLY A 109 0.21 -16.91 1.19
CA GLY A 109 1.07 -15.86 1.70
C GLY A 109 0.35 -14.97 2.70
N VAL A 110 1.03 -13.94 3.12
CA VAL A 110 0.52 -12.99 4.11
C VAL A 110 0.17 -11.67 3.45
N TYR A 111 -0.93 -11.09 3.90
CA TYR A 111 -1.47 -9.84 3.41
C TYR A 111 -1.46 -8.82 4.55
N GLY A 112 -0.97 -7.62 4.29
CA GLY A 112 -0.86 -6.63 5.35
C GLY A 112 -0.12 -5.37 4.93
N TYR A 113 0.41 -4.67 5.91
CA TYR A 113 1.04 -3.37 5.72
C TYR A 113 2.30 -3.20 6.57
N THR A 114 3.13 -2.28 6.12
CA THR A 114 4.29 -1.72 6.86
C THR A 114 4.14 -0.21 6.89
N THR A 115 4.12 0.39 8.08
CA THR A 115 4.04 1.85 8.24
C THR A 115 5.34 2.53 7.84
N PHE A 116 5.29 3.81 7.46
CA PHE A 116 6.51 4.61 7.23
C PHE A 116 7.46 4.58 8.44
N ASN A 117 6.91 4.59 9.64
CA ASN A 117 7.67 4.61 10.89
C ASN A 117 8.46 3.34 11.17
N ALA A 118 8.09 2.22 10.54
CA ALA A 118 8.84 0.96 10.63
C ALA A 118 10.28 1.08 10.10
N VAL A 119 10.57 2.14 9.33
CA VAL A 119 11.94 2.42 8.86
C VAL A 119 12.99 2.44 9.97
N ARG A 120 12.58 2.78 11.19
CA ARG A 120 13.46 2.75 12.36
C ARG A 120 14.02 1.36 12.70
N TYR A 121 13.38 0.31 12.19
CA TYR A 121 13.84 -1.06 12.32
C TYR A 121 14.76 -1.50 11.19
N PHE A 122 14.81 -0.73 10.10
CA PHE A 122 15.57 -1.03 8.90
C PHE A 122 16.81 -0.16 8.75
N GLU A 123 16.75 1.07 9.28
CA GLU A 123 17.81 2.07 9.20
C GLU A 123 17.98 2.76 10.56
N GLN A 124 19.20 3.22 10.84
CA GLN A 124 19.48 3.98 12.08
C GLN A 124 18.96 5.41 11.97
N ILE A 125 17.67 5.57 12.10
CA ILE A 125 16.97 6.86 11.98
C ILE A 125 16.14 7.08 13.24
N PRO A 126 16.28 8.23 13.91
CA PRO A 126 15.38 8.62 14.99
C PRO A 126 14.00 8.92 14.41
N VAL A 127 13.02 8.09 14.72
CA VAL A 127 11.62 8.30 14.35
C VAL A 127 10.84 8.64 15.62
N LYS A 128 10.04 9.70 15.56
CA LYS A 128 9.15 10.07 16.67
C LYS A 128 8.15 8.96 16.94
N ASP A 129 8.01 8.60 18.21
CA ASP A 129 6.94 7.72 18.62
C ASP A 129 5.60 8.45 18.63
N SER A 130 4.53 7.70 18.36
CA SER A 130 3.19 8.21 18.63
C SER A 130 2.97 8.20 20.15
N SER A 131 2.73 9.38 20.69
CA SER A 131 2.26 9.54 22.07
C SER A 131 0.75 9.48 22.19
N ASP A 132 0.04 9.37 21.06
CA ASP A 132 -1.42 9.31 21.03
C ASP A 132 -1.87 7.85 21.27
N PRO A 133 -2.55 7.55 22.41
CA PRO A 133 -3.09 6.23 22.68
C PRO A 133 -4.09 5.75 21.63
N LYS A 134 -4.62 6.65 20.81
CA LYS A 134 -5.52 6.33 19.69
C LYS A 134 -4.76 5.75 18.49
N ASN A 135 -3.44 5.85 18.45
CA ASN A 135 -2.57 5.37 17.39
C ASN A 135 -1.64 4.25 17.88
N ASP A 136 -2.21 3.21 18.46
CA ASP A 136 -1.52 2.02 18.94
C ASP A 136 -1.56 0.85 17.93
N ALA A 137 -1.94 1.11 16.69
CA ALA A 137 -1.89 0.12 15.62
C ALA A 137 -0.44 -0.34 15.41
N PRO A 138 -0.21 -1.63 15.16
CA PRO A 138 1.13 -2.15 14.89
C PRO A 138 1.82 -1.40 13.75
N GLU A 139 3.14 -1.24 13.85
CA GLU A 139 3.93 -0.60 12.80
C GLU A 139 4.10 -1.51 11.59
N ILE A 140 4.05 -2.82 11.82
CA ILE A 140 4.02 -3.87 10.79
C ILE A 140 2.94 -4.85 11.19
N LEU A 141 2.07 -5.23 10.24
CA LEU A 141 1.07 -6.28 10.46
C LEU A 141 0.79 -7.01 9.15
N TYR A 142 1.04 -8.30 9.16
CA TYR A 142 0.74 -9.22 8.06
C TYR A 142 -0.02 -10.43 8.56
N ILE A 143 -1.03 -10.88 7.81
CA ILE A 143 -1.99 -11.92 8.20
C ILE A 143 -2.05 -13.00 7.12
N LEU A 144 -2.01 -14.27 7.53
CA LEU A 144 -2.29 -15.43 6.70
C LEU A 144 -3.78 -15.77 6.81
N TYR A 145 -4.47 -15.85 5.67
CA TYR A 145 -5.90 -16.14 5.58
C TYR A 145 -6.14 -17.58 5.19
N LYS A 146 -7.15 -18.22 5.81
CA LYS A 146 -7.55 -19.60 5.49
C LYS A 146 -8.20 -19.70 4.12
N TYR A 147 -9.02 -18.73 3.76
CA TYR A 147 -9.72 -18.69 2.48
C TYR A 147 -9.31 -17.49 1.67
N LEU A 148 -9.14 -17.70 0.37
CA LEU A 148 -8.93 -16.66 -0.62
C LEU A 148 -9.98 -16.80 -1.71
N ILE A 149 -10.59 -15.69 -2.11
CA ILE A 149 -11.42 -15.60 -3.31
C ILE A 149 -10.61 -14.82 -4.33
N VAL A 150 -10.29 -15.46 -5.44
CA VAL A 150 -9.46 -14.89 -6.50
C VAL A 150 -10.32 -14.63 -7.71
N PHE A 151 -10.40 -13.38 -8.15
CA PHE A 151 -11.09 -12.98 -9.38
C PHE A 151 -10.09 -12.87 -10.52
N ASN A 152 -10.48 -13.43 -11.67
CA ASN A 152 -9.83 -13.23 -12.93
C ASN A 152 -10.82 -12.54 -13.87
N ASP A 153 -10.77 -11.21 -13.92
CA ASP A 153 -11.72 -10.42 -14.72
C ASP A 153 -11.58 -10.70 -16.21
N PHE A 154 -10.38 -11.01 -16.69
CA PHE A 154 -10.14 -11.34 -18.09
C PHE A 154 -10.83 -12.63 -18.52
N GLN A 155 -10.84 -13.65 -17.65
CA GLN A 155 -11.49 -14.94 -17.93
C GLN A 155 -12.92 -15.02 -17.42
N SER A 156 -13.42 -13.97 -16.76
CA SER A 156 -14.72 -13.97 -16.07
C SER A 156 -14.84 -15.16 -15.11
N GLU A 157 -13.79 -15.42 -14.35
CA GLU A 157 -13.65 -16.56 -13.46
C GLU A 157 -13.44 -16.10 -12.03
N MET A 158 -14.03 -16.83 -11.09
CA MET A 158 -13.82 -16.65 -9.66
C MET A 158 -13.42 -17.99 -9.05
N VAL A 159 -12.29 -18.03 -8.34
CA VAL A 159 -11.78 -19.23 -7.69
C VAL A 159 -11.82 -19.05 -6.17
N LEU A 160 -12.50 -19.97 -5.50
CA LEU A 160 -12.43 -20.09 -4.03
C LEU A 160 -11.26 -21.00 -3.71
N VAL A 161 -10.34 -20.59 -2.87
CA VAL A 161 -9.17 -21.35 -2.44
C VAL A 161 -9.20 -21.47 -0.92
N GLU A 162 -9.04 -22.69 -0.41
CA GLU A 162 -8.89 -22.99 1.02
C GLU A 162 -7.48 -23.53 1.29
N LEU A 163 -6.81 -23.01 2.30
CA LEU A 163 -5.63 -23.64 2.88
C LEU A 163 -6.11 -24.70 3.87
N GLN A 164 -6.12 -25.96 3.43
CA GLN A 164 -6.58 -27.09 4.23
C GLN A 164 -5.41 -27.78 4.94
N GLY A 165 -5.45 -27.81 6.28
CA GLY A 165 -4.54 -28.61 7.10
C GLY A 165 -4.81 -30.11 6.95
N ASN A 166 -3.80 -30.95 7.18
CA ASN A 166 -3.86 -32.38 6.88
C ASN A 166 -4.98 -33.15 7.61
N ASP A 167 -5.36 -32.71 8.81
CA ASP A 167 -6.37 -33.43 9.65
C ASP A 167 -7.64 -32.56 9.85
N GLU A 168 -7.81 -31.49 9.08
CA GLU A 168 -8.97 -30.61 9.20
C GLU A 168 -10.02 -30.91 8.13
N PRO A 169 -11.32 -30.92 8.47
CA PRO A 169 -12.36 -30.97 7.45
C PRO A 169 -12.34 -29.69 6.60
N SER A 170 -12.67 -29.82 5.33
CA SER A 170 -12.86 -28.66 4.45
C SER A 170 -14.20 -27.98 4.73
N HIS A 171 -14.18 -26.65 4.78
CA HIS A 171 -15.37 -25.80 4.90
C HIS A 171 -15.56 -24.88 3.69
N ILE A 172 -14.92 -25.19 2.56
CA ILE A 172 -15.03 -24.41 1.32
C ILE A 172 -16.48 -24.27 0.82
N ASP A 173 -17.34 -25.29 1.10
CA ASP A 173 -18.76 -25.28 0.74
C ASP A 173 -19.56 -24.20 1.51
N GLU A 174 -19.15 -23.84 2.71
CA GLU A 174 -19.77 -22.79 3.51
C GLU A 174 -19.42 -21.41 2.91
N VAL A 175 -18.18 -21.24 2.49
CA VAL A 175 -17.72 -20.03 1.80
C VAL A 175 -18.44 -19.89 0.46
N GLU A 176 -18.57 -20.98 -0.31
CA GLU A 176 -19.31 -20.97 -1.57
C GLU A 176 -20.77 -20.54 -1.36
N LYS A 177 -21.46 -21.10 -0.36
CA LYS A 177 -22.84 -20.71 -0.03
C LYS A 177 -22.94 -19.21 0.32
N ALA A 178 -22.00 -18.68 1.08
CA ALA A 178 -21.96 -17.25 1.40
C ALA A 178 -21.77 -16.37 0.16
N VAL A 179 -20.86 -16.75 -0.72
CA VAL A 179 -20.57 -16.04 -1.98
C VAL A 179 -21.75 -16.08 -2.93
N LEU A 180 -22.43 -17.25 -3.06
CA LEU A 180 -23.58 -17.43 -3.93
C LEU A 180 -24.88 -16.85 -3.37
N ASN A 181 -24.88 -16.42 -2.09
CA ASN A 181 -26.02 -15.73 -1.53
C ASN A 181 -26.33 -14.45 -2.36
N ARG A 182 -27.59 -14.24 -2.69
CA ARG A 182 -28.03 -13.06 -3.45
C ARG A 182 -28.22 -11.81 -2.58
N ASN A 183 -28.34 -11.99 -1.28
CA ASN A 183 -28.60 -10.91 -0.33
C ASN A 183 -27.30 -10.39 0.29
N TYR A 184 -27.13 -9.10 0.30
CA TYR A 184 -26.11 -8.38 1.07
C TYR A 184 -26.67 -7.05 1.53
N THR A 185 -26.14 -6.53 2.61
CA THR A 185 -26.55 -5.24 3.18
C THR A 185 -25.50 -4.18 2.92
N THR A 186 -25.95 -3.00 2.56
CA THR A 186 -25.11 -1.78 2.52
C THR A 186 -25.55 -0.85 3.63
N TYR A 187 -24.59 -0.20 4.26
CA TYR A 187 -24.84 0.76 5.32
C TYR A 187 -24.45 2.16 4.86
N ALA A 188 -25.20 3.16 5.34
CA ALA A 188 -24.91 4.55 5.01
C ALA A 188 -23.60 5.02 5.64
N PHE A 189 -23.00 6.02 5.02
CA PHE A 189 -21.86 6.77 5.54
C PHE A 189 -22.28 8.23 5.71
N ARG A 190 -21.83 8.87 6.78
CA ARG A 190 -22.05 10.29 7.04
C ARG A 190 -20.82 10.90 7.69
N ALA A 191 -20.26 11.94 7.09
CA ALA A 191 -19.25 12.78 7.73
C ALA A 191 -19.90 13.64 8.84
N THR A 192 -19.23 13.80 9.97
CA THR A 192 -19.69 14.58 11.10
C THR A 192 -18.67 15.62 11.52
N GLY A 193 -19.11 16.84 11.77
CA GLY A 193 -18.24 17.98 12.09
C GLY A 193 -17.36 18.40 10.92
N ASP A 194 -16.48 19.36 11.18
CA ASP A 194 -15.55 19.89 10.20
C ASP A 194 -14.31 19.02 10.05
N THR A 195 -13.75 18.96 8.84
CA THR A 195 -12.42 18.38 8.60
C THR A 195 -11.38 19.27 9.27
N THR A 196 -10.59 18.68 10.17
CA THR A 196 -9.48 19.36 10.84
C THR A 196 -8.14 18.95 10.26
N SER A 197 -7.10 19.72 10.51
CA SER A 197 -5.73 19.39 10.14
C SER A 197 -4.81 19.50 11.34
N THR A 198 -3.77 18.66 11.35
CA THR A 198 -2.74 18.70 12.40
C THR A 198 -1.82 19.90 12.31
N LEU A 199 -1.83 20.60 11.18
CA LEU A 199 -1.09 21.83 10.92
C LEU A 199 -2.00 22.84 10.23
N THR A 200 -1.89 24.11 10.57
CA THR A 200 -2.44 25.21 9.78
C THR A 200 -1.67 25.36 8.47
N ASP A 201 -2.20 26.12 7.52
CA ASP A 201 -1.53 26.40 6.26
C ASP A 201 -0.17 27.09 6.48
N GLU A 202 -0.10 28.05 7.43
CA GLU A 202 1.14 28.77 7.74
C GLU A 202 2.18 27.90 8.45
N GLU A 203 1.77 27.01 9.31
CA GLU A 203 2.68 26.02 9.94
C GLU A 203 3.24 25.07 8.88
N HIS A 204 2.40 24.61 7.95
CA HIS A 204 2.88 23.76 6.85
C HIS A 204 3.82 24.50 5.91
N LYS A 205 3.53 25.75 5.53
CA LYS A 205 4.46 26.61 4.78
C LYS A 205 5.78 26.82 5.51
N THR A 206 5.73 26.97 6.84
CA THR A 206 6.95 27.04 7.66
C THR A 206 7.80 25.78 7.52
N ASN A 207 7.16 24.60 7.52
CA ASN A 207 7.86 23.33 7.28
C ASN A 207 8.42 23.27 5.85
N ILE A 208 7.66 23.71 4.84
CA ILE A 208 8.14 23.81 3.45
C ILE A 208 9.39 24.68 3.36
N ARG A 209 9.38 25.88 3.99
CA ARG A 209 10.57 26.78 4.03
C ARG A 209 11.79 26.08 4.64
N LYS A 210 11.62 25.33 5.75
CA LYS A 210 12.72 24.53 6.32
C LYS A 210 13.24 23.50 5.30
N GLY A 211 12.33 22.82 4.58
CA GLY A 211 12.72 21.88 3.52
C GLY A 211 13.51 22.54 2.41
N ILE A 212 13.07 23.71 1.93
CA ILE A 212 13.79 24.53 0.93
C ILE A 212 15.18 24.89 1.43
N ASP A 213 15.32 25.31 2.69
CA ASP A 213 16.60 25.69 3.29
C ASP A 213 17.57 24.50 3.36
N HIS A 214 17.08 23.30 3.69
CA HIS A 214 17.90 22.09 3.66
C HIS A 214 18.35 21.73 2.23
N CYS A 215 17.49 21.91 1.22
CA CYS A 215 17.86 21.73 -0.18
C CYS A 215 18.91 22.74 -0.62
N LYS A 216 18.76 24.03 -0.25
CA LYS A 216 19.73 25.10 -0.58
C LYS A 216 21.10 24.90 0.08
N ARG A 217 21.13 24.33 1.28
CA ARG A 217 22.39 23.97 1.97
C ARG A 217 23.08 22.73 1.40
N GLY A 218 22.38 21.97 0.57
CA GLY A 218 22.90 20.72 0.01
C GLY A 218 22.77 19.50 0.94
N ASP A 219 21.96 19.60 2.01
CA ASP A 219 21.67 18.47 2.88
C ASP A 219 20.90 17.36 2.16
N VAL A 220 19.99 17.75 1.28
CA VAL A 220 19.18 16.90 0.39
C VAL A 220 18.98 17.56 -0.96
N PHE A 221 18.74 16.79 -2.01
CA PHE A 221 18.30 17.27 -3.32
C PHE A 221 16.79 17.52 -3.31
N GLN A 222 16.05 16.65 -2.65
CA GLN A 222 14.61 16.68 -2.48
C GLN A 222 14.22 16.11 -1.13
N ILE A 223 13.18 16.68 -0.53
CA ILE A 223 12.51 16.18 0.67
C ILE A 223 11.01 16.22 0.49
N VAL A 224 10.30 15.18 0.90
CA VAL A 224 8.83 15.13 0.85
C VAL A 224 8.30 15.46 2.24
N LEU A 225 7.57 16.57 2.36
CA LEU A 225 6.90 16.96 3.60
C LEU A 225 5.38 16.86 3.45
N SER A 226 4.73 16.37 4.49
CA SER A 226 3.32 16.01 4.45
C SER A 226 2.50 16.66 5.56
N ARG A 227 1.18 16.63 5.39
CA ARG A 227 0.19 17.17 6.29
C ARG A 227 -0.97 16.19 6.46
N ARG A 228 -1.39 15.93 7.70
CA ARG A 228 -2.50 15.05 8.04
C ARG A 228 -3.77 15.81 8.27
N PHE A 229 -4.88 15.20 7.81
CA PHE A 229 -6.25 15.65 8.01
C PHE A 229 -7.05 14.59 8.76
N ILE A 230 -8.03 15.03 9.52
CA ILE A 230 -8.88 14.21 10.36
C ILE A 230 -10.33 14.57 10.08
N GLN A 231 -11.16 13.57 9.82
CA GLN A 231 -12.59 13.70 9.64
C GLN A 231 -13.32 12.70 10.53
N ARG A 232 -14.26 13.15 11.35
CA ARG A 232 -15.16 12.27 12.06
C ARG A 232 -16.28 11.80 11.15
N TYR A 233 -16.79 10.61 11.40
CA TYR A 233 -17.88 10.03 10.63
C TYR A 233 -18.74 9.09 11.47
N GLU A 234 -19.93 8.78 10.94
CA GLU A 234 -20.86 7.76 11.42
C GLU A 234 -21.18 6.79 10.27
N GLY A 235 -21.47 5.54 10.60
CA GLY A 235 -21.86 4.52 9.62
C GLY A 235 -20.70 3.69 9.11
N ASP A 236 -20.72 3.39 7.81
CA ASP A 236 -19.85 2.39 7.19
C ASP A 236 -18.78 3.02 6.31
N ASP A 237 -17.52 2.88 6.70
CA ASP A 237 -16.36 3.34 5.93
C ASP A 237 -16.11 2.53 4.65
N PHE A 238 -16.70 1.34 4.50
CA PHE A 238 -16.66 0.62 3.22
C PHE A 238 -17.47 1.36 2.13
N THR A 239 -18.51 2.07 2.49
CA THR A 239 -19.23 2.95 1.56
C THR A 239 -18.34 4.10 1.08
N LEU A 240 -17.48 4.65 1.96
CA LEU A 240 -16.45 5.60 1.56
C LEU A 240 -15.40 4.99 0.62
N TYR A 241 -14.97 3.75 0.89
CA TYR A 241 -14.09 3.03 -0.05
C TYR A 241 -14.72 2.89 -1.44
N ARG A 242 -16.00 2.53 -1.53
CA ARG A 242 -16.72 2.42 -2.81
C ARG A 242 -16.78 3.76 -3.55
N ALA A 243 -16.99 4.86 -2.81
CA ALA A 243 -16.94 6.22 -3.36
C ALA A 243 -15.55 6.57 -3.89
N LEU A 244 -14.50 6.31 -3.11
CA LEU A 244 -13.12 6.56 -3.53
C LEU A 244 -12.75 5.76 -4.77
N ARG A 245 -13.09 4.48 -4.81
CA ARG A 245 -12.89 3.57 -5.94
C ARG A 245 -13.49 4.10 -7.23
N SER A 246 -14.67 4.70 -7.16
CA SER A 246 -15.38 5.25 -8.34
C SER A 246 -14.78 6.56 -8.85
N ILE A 247 -14.24 7.38 -7.94
CA ILE A 247 -13.65 8.68 -8.28
C ILE A 247 -12.22 8.55 -8.78
N ASN A 248 -11.45 7.65 -8.16
CA ASN A 248 -10.01 7.52 -8.38
C ASN A 248 -9.62 6.05 -8.61
N PRO A 249 -10.04 5.43 -9.72
CA PRO A 249 -9.58 4.09 -10.06
C PRO A 249 -8.06 4.11 -10.26
N SER A 250 -7.37 3.18 -9.63
CA SER A 250 -5.91 3.08 -9.63
C SER A 250 -5.48 1.61 -9.68
N PRO A 251 -4.24 1.30 -10.07
CA PRO A 251 -3.75 -0.08 -10.12
C PRO A 251 -3.92 -0.86 -8.82
N TYR A 252 -3.87 -0.17 -7.67
CA TYR A 252 -4.02 -0.77 -6.36
C TYR A 252 -5.20 -0.15 -5.62
N LEU A 253 -6.28 -0.90 -5.53
CA LEU A 253 -7.44 -0.58 -4.72
C LEU A 253 -7.48 -1.58 -3.55
N PHE A 254 -7.62 -1.11 -2.34
CA PHE A 254 -7.57 -1.98 -1.18
C PHE A 254 -8.47 -1.51 -0.04
N TYR A 255 -9.02 -2.50 0.66
CA TYR A 255 -9.73 -2.32 1.91
C TYR A 255 -9.34 -3.44 2.86
N PHE A 256 -8.60 -3.11 3.91
CA PHE A 256 -8.13 -4.05 4.93
C PHE A 256 -8.84 -3.76 6.24
N ASP A 257 -9.64 -4.71 6.70
CA ASP A 257 -10.22 -4.69 8.04
C ASP A 257 -9.35 -5.51 8.99
N PHE A 258 -8.73 -4.83 9.94
CA PHE A 258 -7.92 -5.44 10.99
C PHE A 258 -8.67 -5.59 12.32
N GLY A 259 -10.00 -5.41 12.31
CA GLY A 259 -10.86 -5.48 13.48
C GLY A 259 -10.94 -4.14 14.24
N GLY A 260 -9.87 -3.73 14.89
CA GLY A 260 -9.82 -2.48 15.66
C GLY A 260 -9.62 -1.21 14.82
N PHE A 261 -9.19 -1.35 13.59
CA PHE A 261 -8.97 -0.26 12.62
C PHE A 261 -9.01 -0.80 11.21
N ARG A 262 -9.10 0.11 10.23
CA ARG A 262 -9.10 -0.23 8.81
C ARG A 262 -8.15 0.67 8.05
N ILE A 263 -7.54 0.12 7.00
CA ILE A 263 -6.74 0.86 6.03
C ILE A 263 -7.32 0.60 4.66
N PHE A 264 -7.74 1.66 3.97
CA PHE A 264 -8.30 1.54 2.63
C PHE A 264 -7.93 2.72 1.74
N GLY A 265 -7.76 2.44 0.47
CA GLY A 265 -7.25 3.46 -0.42
C GLY A 265 -7.26 3.06 -1.89
N SER A 266 -6.72 3.97 -2.69
CA SER A 266 -6.56 3.85 -4.13
C SER A 266 -5.19 4.38 -4.53
N SER A 267 -4.18 3.51 -4.48
CA SER A 267 -2.79 3.87 -4.77
C SER A 267 -2.44 3.69 -6.24
N PRO A 268 -1.84 4.69 -6.88
CA PRO A 268 -1.36 4.55 -8.25
C PRO A 268 0.02 3.90 -8.36
N GLU A 269 0.75 3.73 -7.25
CA GLU A 269 2.20 3.53 -7.29
C GLU A 269 2.63 2.23 -6.61
N THR A 270 3.42 1.43 -7.35
CA THR A 270 4.09 0.24 -6.83
C THR A 270 5.29 0.66 -5.98
N HIS A 271 5.37 0.16 -4.75
CA HIS A 271 6.59 0.29 -3.96
C HIS A 271 7.66 -0.67 -4.45
N CYS A 272 7.36 -1.96 -4.39
CA CYS A 272 8.23 -3.03 -4.85
C CYS A 272 7.39 -4.24 -5.24
N LYS A 273 7.72 -4.85 -6.37
CA LYS A 273 7.14 -6.12 -6.83
C LYS A 273 8.27 -7.10 -7.11
N ILE A 274 8.14 -8.32 -6.60
CA ILE A 274 9.01 -9.45 -6.93
C ILE A 274 8.12 -10.57 -7.45
N GLU A 275 8.41 -11.07 -8.63
CA GLU A 275 7.68 -12.17 -9.26
C GLU A 275 8.67 -13.09 -9.97
N ALA A 276 8.68 -14.35 -9.59
CA ALA A 276 9.60 -15.37 -10.13
C ALA A 276 11.08 -14.92 -10.12
N GLY A 277 11.53 -14.27 -9.06
CA GLY A 277 12.90 -13.79 -8.88
C GLY A 277 13.24 -12.49 -9.62
N LYS A 278 12.28 -11.87 -10.31
CA LYS A 278 12.44 -10.55 -10.92
C LYS A 278 11.87 -9.47 -10.00
N ALA A 279 12.71 -8.55 -9.56
CA ALA A 279 12.30 -7.40 -8.77
C ALA A 279 12.06 -6.18 -9.66
N THR A 280 10.99 -5.41 -9.39
CA THR A 280 10.62 -4.21 -10.15
C THR A 280 10.17 -3.09 -9.23
N ILE A 281 10.53 -1.85 -9.60
CA ILE A 281 10.03 -0.60 -9.01
C ILE A 281 9.56 0.27 -10.17
N ASP A 282 8.39 0.86 -10.04
CA ASP A 282 7.79 1.74 -11.06
C ASP A 282 7.71 3.19 -10.56
N PRO A 283 8.79 4.00 -10.65
CA PRO A 283 8.75 5.39 -10.25
C PRO A 283 7.78 6.19 -11.09
N ILE A 284 6.92 6.96 -10.43
CA ILE A 284 6.00 7.90 -11.05
C ILE A 284 6.45 9.31 -10.69
N ALA A 285 6.83 10.09 -11.69
CA ALA A 285 7.06 11.52 -11.56
C ALA A 285 6.62 12.23 -12.83
N GLY A 286 5.99 13.36 -12.64
CA GLY A 286 5.30 14.06 -13.72
C GLY A 286 3.82 13.66 -13.78
N THR A 287 2.97 14.64 -13.48
CA THR A 287 1.52 14.45 -13.48
C THR A 287 0.84 15.66 -14.08
N THR A 288 -0.06 15.42 -15.02
CA THR A 288 -0.95 16.47 -15.53
C THR A 288 -2.39 15.99 -15.52
N ARG A 289 -3.32 16.93 -15.40
CA ARG A 289 -4.75 16.63 -15.41
C ARG A 289 -5.18 16.25 -16.82
N ARG A 290 -5.93 15.17 -16.96
CA ARG A 290 -6.51 14.74 -18.22
C ARG A 290 -7.73 15.60 -18.58
N SER A 291 -7.81 16.05 -19.84
CA SER A 291 -8.94 16.82 -20.35
C SER A 291 -10.09 15.92 -20.83
N GLY A 292 -9.78 14.68 -21.26
CA GLY A 292 -10.69 13.77 -21.95
C GLY A 292 -10.75 13.96 -23.46
N ASP A 293 -10.18 15.04 -23.99
CA ASP A 293 -10.01 15.24 -25.44
C ASP A 293 -8.62 14.75 -25.88
N LYS A 294 -8.58 13.89 -26.88
CA LYS A 294 -7.35 13.23 -27.35
C LYS A 294 -6.25 14.22 -27.80
N LYS A 295 -6.65 15.32 -28.47
CA LYS A 295 -5.69 16.32 -28.96
C LYS A 295 -5.09 17.14 -27.81
N THR A 296 -5.95 17.56 -26.91
CA THR A 296 -5.55 18.31 -25.71
C THR A 296 -4.69 17.44 -24.80
N ASP A 297 -5.07 16.17 -24.58
CA ASP A 297 -4.29 15.24 -23.78
C ASP A 297 -2.91 14.96 -24.41
N ALA A 298 -2.80 14.85 -25.73
CA ALA A 298 -1.51 14.73 -26.43
C ALA A 298 -0.63 15.97 -26.22
N ALA A 299 -1.18 17.18 -26.36
CA ALA A 299 -0.43 18.41 -26.12
C ALA A 299 0.03 18.56 -24.67
N LEU A 300 -0.82 18.16 -23.70
CA LEU A 300 -0.46 18.12 -22.27
C LEU A 300 0.67 17.11 -22.01
N THR A 301 0.64 15.98 -22.69
CA THR A 301 1.69 14.96 -22.58
C THR A 301 3.04 15.46 -23.12
N GLU A 302 3.03 16.12 -24.29
CA GLU A 302 4.24 16.73 -24.87
C GLU A 302 4.80 17.81 -23.95
N ALA A 303 3.96 18.67 -23.41
CA ALA A 303 4.37 19.69 -22.44
C ALA A 303 5.00 19.08 -21.19
N LEU A 304 4.40 18.01 -20.65
CA LEU A 304 4.90 17.29 -19.48
C LEU A 304 6.27 16.64 -19.75
N LEU A 305 6.43 16.01 -20.92
CA LEU A 305 7.69 15.41 -21.36
C LEU A 305 8.80 16.45 -21.57
N ALA A 306 8.45 17.67 -21.94
CA ALA A 306 9.38 18.77 -22.17
C ALA A 306 9.71 19.56 -20.90
N ASP A 307 8.99 19.40 -19.79
CA ASP A 307 9.19 20.16 -18.56
C ASP A 307 10.54 19.81 -17.90
N PRO A 308 11.49 20.77 -17.75
CA PRO A 308 12.81 20.48 -17.20
C PRO A 308 12.78 20.10 -15.71
N LYS A 309 11.83 20.62 -14.92
CA LYS A 309 11.67 20.31 -13.49
C LYS A 309 11.22 18.85 -13.33
N GLU A 310 10.14 18.50 -14.00
CA GLU A 310 9.58 17.15 -13.98
C GLU A 310 10.61 16.12 -14.50
N ASN A 311 11.37 16.47 -15.51
CA ASN A 311 12.42 15.63 -16.07
C ASN A 311 13.56 15.39 -15.08
N ALA A 312 14.01 16.41 -14.36
CA ALA A 312 15.07 16.26 -13.36
C ALA A 312 14.62 15.43 -12.16
N GLU A 313 13.40 15.65 -11.69
CA GLU A 313 12.80 14.86 -10.62
C GLU A 313 12.63 13.40 -11.02
N HIS A 314 12.08 13.14 -12.20
CA HIS A 314 11.88 11.79 -12.71
C HIS A 314 13.20 11.02 -12.85
N MET A 315 14.23 11.65 -13.40
CA MET A 315 15.56 11.03 -13.53
C MET A 315 16.15 10.68 -12.16
N MET A 316 16.02 11.58 -11.18
CA MET A 316 16.47 11.32 -9.80
C MET A 316 15.76 10.12 -9.17
N LEU A 317 14.44 9.99 -9.35
CA LEU A 317 13.67 8.87 -8.79
C LEU A 317 13.99 7.54 -9.49
N VAL A 318 14.23 7.54 -10.80
CA VAL A 318 14.69 6.36 -11.55
C VAL A 318 16.07 5.92 -11.08
N ASP A 319 16.99 6.86 -10.87
CA ASP A 319 18.34 6.54 -10.38
C ASP A 319 18.30 6.01 -8.94
N LEU A 320 17.44 6.57 -8.10
CA LEU A 320 17.20 6.08 -6.75
C LEU A 320 16.65 4.64 -6.76
N ALA A 321 15.65 4.35 -7.58
CA ALA A 321 15.09 3.01 -7.71
C ALA A 321 16.13 2.00 -8.23
N ARG A 322 16.96 2.42 -9.19
CA ARG A 322 18.07 1.60 -9.69
C ARG A 322 19.08 1.29 -8.59
N ASN A 323 19.44 2.29 -7.80
CA ASN A 323 20.36 2.13 -6.67
C ASN A 323 19.78 1.21 -5.59
N ASP A 324 18.51 1.36 -5.26
CA ASP A 324 17.80 0.52 -4.28
C ASP A 324 17.82 -0.97 -4.71
N LEU A 325 17.45 -1.27 -5.96
CA LEU A 325 17.45 -2.65 -6.46
C LEU A 325 18.85 -3.24 -6.58
N SER A 326 19.87 -2.42 -6.96
CA SER A 326 21.24 -2.89 -7.11
C SER A 326 21.89 -3.43 -5.83
N ARG A 327 21.25 -3.23 -4.68
CA ARG A 327 21.73 -3.77 -3.39
C ARG A 327 21.55 -5.30 -3.30
N ASN A 328 20.54 -5.85 -3.98
CA ASN A 328 20.15 -7.26 -3.89
C ASN A 328 19.89 -7.92 -5.26
N CYS A 329 20.13 -7.19 -6.34
CA CYS A 329 19.86 -7.64 -7.70
C CYS A 329 21.07 -7.40 -8.61
N HIS A 330 21.28 -8.33 -9.53
CA HIS A 330 22.15 -8.14 -10.70
C HIS A 330 21.32 -7.75 -11.93
N ASP A 331 22.00 -7.34 -12.99
CA ASP A 331 21.39 -6.91 -14.26
C ASP A 331 20.32 -5.82 -14.08
N THR A 332 20.54 -4.93 -13.09
CA THR A 332 19.60 -3.84 -12.83
C THR A 332 19.62 -2.84 -13.97
N HIS A 333 18.46 -2.61 -14.62
CA HIS A 333 18.31 -1.75 -15.77
C HIS A 333 16.94 -1.06 -15.82
N VAL A 334 16.82 -0.05 -16.67
CA VAL A 334 15.55 0.64 -16.95
C VAL A 334 14.89 -0.04 -18.15
N GLU A 335 13.77 -0.73 -17.94
CA GLU A 335 13.03 -1.40 -19.01
C GLU A 335 12.34 -0.43 -19.95
N PHE A 336 11.69 0.58 -19.39
CA PHE A 336 11.13 1.70 -20.14
C PHE A 336 11.27 3.00 -19.34
N TYR A 337 11.39 4.11 -20.05
CA TYR A 337 11.68 5.42 -19.47
C TYR A 337 10.67 6.45 -19.90
N LYS A 338 10.03 7.13 -18.91
CA LYS A 338 9.05 8.21 -19.10
C LYS A 338 7.91 7.87 -20.04
N GLN A 339 7.36 6.66 -19.93
CA GLN A 339 6.22 6.27 -20.72
C GLN A 339 4.95 6.95 -20.19
N PRO A 340 4.22 7.72 -21.03
CA PRO A 340 2.96 8.31 -20.63
C PRO A 340 1.89 7.24 -20.38
N GLN A 341 1.28 7.28 -19.20
CA GLN A 341 0.17 6.41 -18.85
C GLN A 341 -1.08 7.27 -18.60
N TYR A 342 -2.15 6.93 -19.31
CA TYR A 342 -3.41 7.68 -19.31
C TYR A 342 -4.41 7.00 -18.37
N TYR A 343 -4.63 7.62 -17.22
CA TYR A 343 -5.67 7.20 -16.27
C TYR A 343 -6.98 7.98 -16.54
N SER A 344 -8.03 7.70 -15.78
CA SER A 344 -9.34 8.35 -15.99
C SER A 344 -9.28 9.89 -15.87
N HIS A 345 -8.47 10.42 -14.97
CA HIS A 345 -8.42 11.87 -14.65
C HIS A 345 -7.04 12.51 -14.74
N VAL A 346 -5.99 11.70 -14.86
CA VAL A 346 -4.60 12.17 -14.89
C VAL A 346 -3.79 11.42 -15.94
N ILE A 347 -2.71 12.06 -16.39
CA ILE A 347 -1.65 11.48 -17.21
C ILE A 347 -0.40 11.48 -16.33
N HIS A 348 0.21 10.33 -16.15
CA HIS A 348 1.47 10.16 -15.44
C HIS A 348 2.61 9.77 -16.37
N LEU A 349 3.81 10.24 -16.06
CA LEU A 349 5.02 9.67 -16.65
C LEU A 349 5.53 8.57 -15.71
N VAL A 350 5.63 7.36 -16.23
CA VAL A 350 6.07 6.17 -15.50
C VAL A 350 7.33 5.62 -16.13
N SER A 351 8.27 5.21 -15.30
CA SER A 351 9.41 4.39 -15.72
C SER A 351 9.38 3.07 -14.97
N ARG A 352 10.04 2.06 -15.49
CA ARG A 352 10.24 0.79 -14.79
C ARG A 352 11.72 0.50 -14.65
N VAL A 353 12.14 0.22 -13.43
CA VAL A 353 13.45 -0.31 -13.11
C VAL A 353 13.30 -1.76 -12.68
N SER A 354 14.08 -2.64 -13.27
CA SER A 354 14.04 -4.08 -12.99
C SER A 354 15.43 -4.61 -12.70
N GLY A 355 15.48 -5.68 -11.93
CA GLY A 355 16.68 -6.46 -11.69
C GLY A 355 16.32 -7.91 -11.38
N THR A 356 17.26 -8.81 -11.56
CA THR A 356 17.13 -10.22 -11.18
C THR A 356 17.71 -10.38 -9.77
N LEU A 357 16.96 -10.97 -8.85
CA LEU A 357 17.45 -11.25 -7.50
C LEU A 357 18.73 -12.09 -7.56
N ASP A 358 19.70 -11.73 -6.75
CA ASP A 358 20.90 -12.54 -6.55
C ASP A 358 20.53 -13.89 -5.92
N LYS A 359 21.29 -14.93 -6.20
CA LYS A 359 20.96 -16.31 -5.74
C LYS A 359 20.79 -16.44 -4.23
N GLU A 360 21.50 -15.61 -3.48
CA GLU A 360 21.47 -15.58 -2.02
C GLU A 360 20.60 -14.45 -1.46
N ALA A 361 20.01 -13.63 -2.33
CA ALA A 361 19.16 -12.53 -1.90
C ALA A 361 17.79 -13.05 -1.42
N ASP A 362 17.39 -12.57 -0.25
CA ASP A 362 16.08 -12.84 0.30
C ASP A 362 15.07 -11.77 -0.16
N PRO A 363 13.88 -12.14 -0.64
CA PRO A 363 12.85 -11.19 -1.04
C PRO A 363 12.45 -10.21 0.06
N ILE A 364 12.42 -10.65 1.32
CA ILE A 364 12.10 -9.79 2.46
C ILE A 364 13.20 -8.76 2.67
N LYS A 365 14.46 -9.17 2.57
CA LYS A 365 15.58 -8.24 2.64
C LYS A 365 15.54 -7.23 1.51
N THR A 366 15.25 -7.67 0.29
CA THR A 366 15.12 -6.78 -0.87
C THR A 366 14.01 -5.75 -0.64
N PHE A 367 12.85 -6.18 -0.12
CA PHE A 367 11.76 -5.29 0.25
C PHE A 367 12.19 -4.27 1.32
N ILE A 368 12.86 -4.71 2.37
CA ILE A 368 13.36 -3.84 3.46
C ILE A 368 14.37 -2.81 2.92
N ASP A 369 15.32 -3.25 2.10
CA ASP A 369 16.38 -2.39 1.56
C ASP A 369 15.86 -1.35 0.55
N THR A 370 14.70 -1.56 -0.08
CA THR A 370 14.04 -0.57 -0.94
C THR A 370 13.13 0.39 -0.17
N PHE A 371 12.77 0.07 1.07
CA PHE A 371 11.82 0.83 1.89
C PHE A 371 12.45 2.05 2.58
N PRO A 372 11.68 3.16 2.76
CA PRO A 372 10.44 3.48 2.08
C PRO A 372 10.69 4.00 0.64
N ALA A 373 9.62 4.18 -0.13
CA ALA A 373 9.73 4.71 -1.49
C ALA A 373 10.37 6.10 -1.51
N GLY A 374 11.24 6.35 -2.50
CA GLY A 374 11.90 7.63 -2.69
C GLY A 374 10.92 8.78 -2.95
N THR A 375 9.83 8.50 -3.64
CA THR A 375 8.72 9.44 -3.93
C THR A 375 8.01 9.95 -2.67
N LEU A 376 8.17 9.28 -1.52
CA LEU A 376 7.58 9.65 -0.24
C LEU A 376 8.62 10.09 0.82
N SER A 377 9.90 9.98 0.52
CA SER A 377 10.99 10.35 1.43
C SER A 377 11.84 11.49 0.86
N GLY A 378 12.62 11.23 -0.12
CA GLY A 378 13.53 12.18 -0.76
C GLY A 378 14.88 11.58 -1.08
N ALA A 379 15.81 12.43 -1.47
CA ALA A 379 17.15 12.02 -1.87
C ALA A 379 18.24 12.98 -1.31
N PRO A 380 19.32 12.48 -0.66
CA PRO A 380 19.56 11.10 -0.25
C PRO A 380 18.53 10.59 0.78
N LYS A 381 18.09 9.34 0.64
CA LYS A 381 16.94 8.76 1.36
C LYS A 381 17.08 8.86 2.88
N VAL A 382 18.18 8.39 3.46
CA VAL A 382 18.41 8.37 4.90
C VAL A 382 18.38 9.80 5.49
N LYS A 383 19.07 10.74 4.84
CA LYS A 383 19.08 12.13 5.29
C LYS A 383 17.71 12.78 5.21
N ALA A 384 16.99 12.53 4.13
CA ALA A 384 15.62 13.02 3.97
C ALA A 384 14.71 12.50 5.10
N MET A 385 14.78 11.22 5.45
CA MET A 385 13.98 10.64 6.52
C MET A 385 14.31 11.20 7.92
N GLN A 386 15.59 11.47 8.21
CA GLN A 386 16.01 12.15 9.44
C GLN A 386 15.35 13.53 9.55
N LEU A 387 15.43 14.32 8.48
CA LEU A 387 14.84 15.66 8.42
C LEU A 387 13.30 15.62 8.49
N ILE A 388 12.66 14.65 7.85
CA ILE A 388 11.20 14.44 7.97
C ILE A 388 10.82 14.23 9.44
N SER A 389 11.55 13.38 10.14
CA SER A 389 11.30 13.14 11.58
C SER A 389 11.52 14.37 12.45
N GLU A 390 12.46 15.24 12.08
CA GLU A 390 12.72 16.49 12.80
C GLU A 390 11.64 17.56 12.52
N ILE A 391 11.22 17.69 11.26
CA ILE A 391 10.36 18.77 10.80
C ILE A 391 8.88 18.48 11.02
N GLU A 392 8.42 17.27 10.73
CA GLU A 392 7.01 16.90 10.91
C GLU A 392 6.66 16.75 12.41
N PRO A 393 5.49 17.26 12.86
CA PRO A 393 5.16 17.31 14.29
C PRO A 393 4.86 15.94 14.91
N HIS A 394 4.49 14.96 14.08
CA HIS A 394 4.10 13.62 14.51
C HIS A 394 4.59 12.56 13.50
N ASN A 395 4.52 11.30 13.89
CA ASN A 395 4.81 10.20 12.98
C ASN A 395 3.75 10.11 11.86
N ARG A 396 4.12 9.50 10.74
CA ARG A 396 3.24 9.35 9.57
C ARG A 396 2.26 8.19 9.68
N GLY A 397 2.62 7.16 10.44
CA GLY A 397 1.84 5.93 10.47
C GLY A 397 1.81 5.23 9.12
N ALA A 398 0.63 4.86 8.64
CA ALA A 398 0.45 4.16 7.37
C ALA A 398 0.87 4.99 6.14
N TYR A 399 0.69 6.30 6.17
CA TYR A 399 1.02 7.17 5.03
C TYR A 399 2.49 7.09 4.64
N GLY A 400 2.76 6.81 3.38
CA GLY A 400 4.13 6.67 2.84
C GLY A 400 4.81 5.35 3.19
N GLY A 401 4.12 4.46 3.90
CA GLY A 401 4.48 3.07 4.03
C GLY A 401 4.03 2.24 2.83
N CYS A 402 3.79 0.97 3.02
CA CYS A 402 3.31 0.08 1.96
C CYS A 402 2.26 -0.90 2.47
N ILE A 403 1.48 -1.45 1.53
CA ILE A 403 0.41 -2.40 1.77
C ILE A 403 0.32 -3.39 0.61
N GLY A 404 0.08 -4.65 0.92
CA GLY A 404 -0.04 -5.65 -0.14
C GLY A 404 0.16 -7.09 0.34
N PHE A 405 0.81 -7.86 -0.51
CA PHE A 405 0.99 -9.30 -0.42
C PHE A 405 2.46 -9.69 -0.35
N ILE A 406 2.78 -10.68 0.47
CA ILE A 406 4.07 -11.36 0.55
C ILE A 406 3.81 -12.87 0.50
N GLY A 407 4.21 -13.52 -0.59
CA GLY A 407 4.02 -14.93 -0.84
C GLY A 407 5.02 -15.82 -0.10
N LEU A 408 4.58 -17.01 0.26
CA LEU A 408 5.48 -18.04 0.82
C LEU A 408 6.47 -18.59 -0.21
N ASN A 409 6.21 -18.37 -1.50
CA ASN A 409 7.09 -18.71 -2.62
C ASN A 409 8.17 -17.65 -2.93
N GLY A 410 8.22 -16.56 -2.18
CA GLY A 410 9.13 -15.44 -2.39
C GLY A 410 8.63 -14.34 -3.31
N ASP A 411 7.46 -14.49 -3.93
CA ASP A 411 6.81 -13.40 -4.65
C ASP A 411 6.31 -12.35 -3.66
N LEU A 412 6.31 -11.09 -4.05
CA LEU A 412 5.67 -10.02 -3.28
C LEU A 412 5.16 -8.92 -4.21
N ASN A 413 4.12 -8.24 -3.75
CA ASN A 413 3.57 -7.07 -4.43
C ASN A 413 3.07 -6.08 -3.39
N GLN A 414 3.77 -4.94 -3.29
CA GLN A 414 3.53 -3.91 -2.29
C GLN A 414 3.26 -2.57 -2.98
N ALA A 415 2.10 -2.01 -2.72
CA ALA A 415 1.75 -0.64 -3.13
C ALA A 415 2.19 0.38 -2.08
N ILE A 416 2.53 1.58 -2.50
CA ILE A 416 2.77 2.69 -1.59
C ILE A 416 1.44 3.12 -0.97
N THR A 417 1.40 3.31 0.35
CA THR A 417 0.20 3.75 1.06
C THR A 417 0.02 5.26 0.92
N ILE A 418 -0.57 5.66 -0.21
CA ILE A 418 -0.99 7.03 -0.55
C ILE A 418 -2.43 7.02 -1.05
N ARG A 419 -3.08 8.18 -1.10
CA ARG A 419 -4.51 8.27 -1.44
C ARG A 419 -5.36 7.32 -0.57
N THR A 420 -5.07 7.32 0.72
CA THR A 420 -5.47 6.29 1.67
C THR A 420 -6.10 6.93 2.89
N PHE A 421 -7.11 6.26 3.43
CA PHE A 421 -7.69 6.52 4.73
C PHE A 421 -7.25 5.47 5.74
N VAL A 422 -6.97 5.89 6.95
CA VAL A 422 -6.92 5.05 8.14
C VAL A 422 -8.17 5.37 8.95
N SER A 423 -8.99 4.36 9.18
CA SER A 423 -10.26 4.49 9.91
C SER A 423 -10.15 3.80 11.26
N ARG A 424 -10.43 4.55 12.32
CA ARG A 424 -10.40 4.04 13.68
C ARG A 424 -11.29 4.89 14.60
N ASN A 425 -12.05 4.27 15.47
CA ASN A 425 -12.89 4.95 16.44
C ASN A 425 -13.77 6.05 15.83
N ASN A 426 -14.36 5.80 14.65
CA ASN A 426 -15.17 6.75 13.89
C ASN A 426 -14.41 8.03 13.47
N GLU A 427 -13.11 7.95 13.36
CA GLU A 427 -12.26 8.98 12.79
C GLU A 427 -11.54 8.44 11.55
N LEU A 428 -11.46 9.24 10.50
CA LEU A 428 -10.68 9.04 9.29
C LEU A 428 -9.44 9.91 9.36
N TRP A 429 -8.29 9.29 9.21
CA TRP A 429 -7.03 9.99 9.00
C TRP A 429 -6.59 9.84 7.56
N PHE A 430 -6.24 10.95 6.92
CA PHE A 430 -5.74 10.94 5.56
C PHE A 430 -4.69 12.03 5.39
N GLN A 431 -3.73 11.80 4.51
CA GLN A 431 -2.50 12.58 4.45
C GLN A 431 -2.02 12.73 3.01
N ALA A 432 -1.40 13.86 2.70
CA ALA A 432 -0.68 14.07 1.46
C ALA A 432 0.56 14.92 1.70
N GLY A 433 1.54 14.76 0.82
CA GLY A 433 2.78 15.51 0.82
C GLY A 433 3.20 15.95 -0.58
N GLY A 434 4.14 16.90 -0.61
CA GLY A 434 4.78 17.42 -1.82
C GLY A 434 6.28 17.27 -1.78
N GLY A 435 6.90 17.06 -2.94
CA GLY A 435 8.35 16.99 -3.11
C GLY A 435 8.94 18.40 -3.17
N ILE A 436 9.73 18.76 -2.18
CA ILE A 436 10.32 20.10 -2.00
C ILE A 436 11.75 20.07 -2.51
N VAL A 437 12.11 21.00 -3.34
CA VAL A 437 13.45 21.22 -3.90
C VAL A 437 13.91 22.68 -3.64
N ALA A 438 15.18 22.96 -3.90
CA ALA A 438 15.75 24.30 -3.65
C ALA A 438 15.03 25.47 -4.34
N LYS A 439 14.34 25.20 -5.46
CA LYS A 439 13.59 26.20 -6.24
C LYS A 439 12.08 26.18 -5.99
N SER A 440 11.60 25.36 -5.04
CA SER A 440 10.17 25.29 -4.69
C SER A 440 9.65 26.63 -4.16
N ASP A 441 8.37 26.89 -4.44
CA ASP A 441 7.60 28.01 -3.88
C ASP A 441 6.59 27.47 -2.86
N GLU A 442 6.55 28.04 -1.68
CA GLU A 442 5.74 27.53 -0.56
C GLU A 442 4.23 27.50 -0.82
N ASN A 443 3.72 28.44 -1.62
CA ASN A 443 2.29 28.50 -1.96
C ASN A 443 1.94 27.43 -2.99
N ASN A 444 2.82 27.19 -3.96
CA ASN A 444 2.64 26.16 -4.97
C ASN A 444 2.70 24.78 -4.33
N GLU A 445 3.65 24.53 -3.42
CA GLU A 445 3.77 23.25 -2.71
C GLU A 445 2.56 23.00 -1.77
N LEU A 446 2.07 24.03 -1.08
CA LEU A 446 0.83 23.95 -0.30
C LEU A 446 -0.36 23.59 -1.19
N GLN A 447 -0.48 24.23 -2.35
CA GLN A 447 -1.56 23.96 -3.31
C GLN A 447 -1.47 22.55 -3.88
N GLU A 448 -0.26 22.02 -4.12
CA GLU A 448 -0.05 20.65 -4.56
C GLU A 448 -0.57 19.63 -3.52
N VAL A 449 -0.28 19.84 -2.24
CA VAL A 449 -0.82 19.01 -1.15
C VAL A 449 -2.35 19.04 -1.15
N ASN A 450 -2.95 20.22 -1.26
CA ASN A 450 -4.40 20.37 -1.32
C ASN A 450 -5.02 19.68 -2.54
N ASN A 451 -4.36 19.73 -3.69
CA ASN A 451 -4.80 19.05 -4.92
C ASN A 451 -4.76 17.51 -4.75
N LYS A 452 -3.69 16.99 -4.14
CA LYS A 452 -3.55 15.56 -3.85
C LYS A 452 -4.63 15.03 -2.89
N LEU A 453 -5.12 15.87 -1.97
CA LEU A 453 -6.23 15.56 -1.07
C LEU A 453 -7.61 15.66 -1.73
N GLY A 454 -7.69 16.29 -2.90
CA GLY A 454 -8.95 16.61 -3.57
C GLY A 454 -9.80 15.35 -3.86
N ALA A 455 -9.19 14.25 -4.28
CA ALA A 455 -9.90 12.99 -4.53
C ALA A 455 -10.48 12.39 -3.24
N LEU A 456 -9.72 12.42 -2.13
CA LEU A 456 -10.16 11.92 -0.83
C LEU A 456 -11.33 12.75 -0.28
N LYS A 457 -11.23 14.08 -0.34
CA LYS A 457 -12.32 15.00 0.08
C LYS A 457 -13.59 14.81 -0.77
N LYS A 458 -13.44 14.63 -2.09
CA LYS A 458 -14.57 14.34 -2.97
C LYS A 458 -15.21 12.99 -2.66
N ALA A 459 -14.40 11.98 -2.29
CA ALA A 459 -14.90 10.66 -1.92
C ALA A 459 -15.78 10.74 -0.66
N ILE A 460 -15.40 11.54 0.35
CA ILE A 460 -16.21 11.77 1.55
C ILE A 460 -17.58 12.34 1.17
N LEU A 461 -17.62 13.40 0.33
CA LEU A 461 -18.86 14.03 -0.11
C LEU A 461 -19.73 13.11 -0.99
N LEU A 462 -19.12 12.21 -1.77
CA LEU A 462 -19.86 11.24 -2.58
C LEU A 462 -20.42 10.11 -1.71
N ALA A 463 -19.67 9.65 -0.72
CA ALA A 463 -20.08 8.57 0.15
C ALA A 463 -21.38 8.86 0.91
N GLU A 464 -21.66 10.13 1.21
CA GLU A 464 -22.91 10.57 1.84
C GLU A 464 -24.15 10.46 0.92
N LYS A 465 -23.94 10.19 -0.39
CA LYS A 465 -24.99 10.15 -1.42
C LYS A 465 -25.24 8.73 -1.95
N ILE A 466 -24.42 7.77 -1.54
CA ILE A 466 -24.52 6.37 -1.90
C ILE A 466 -25.24 5.59 -0.80
#